data_4416f9fb18ca3d44449374c11fa013f2
#
_entry.id   4416f9fb18ca3d44449374c11fa013f2
#
_cell.length_a   1.000
_cell.length_b   1.000
_cell.length_c   1.000
_cell.angle_alpha   90.00
_cell.angle_beta   90.00
_cell.angle_gamma   90.00
#
_symmetry.space_group_name_H-M   'P 1'
#
loop_
_entity.id
_entity.type
_entity.pdbx_description
1 polymer ?
#
loop_
_entity_poly.entity_id
_entity_poly.type
_entity_poly.pdbx_seq_one_letter_code
_entity_poly.pdbx_strand_id
1 'polypeptide(L)'
;MGGYGMTDKMRELTDGQMQEFVKVLEKRRVPLHSVLIAQHGKLIFEKYYAPYCRNKLQRMFSVTKGFTSLAIGLLEQEGKISLQDHICDYFPEYLPGRVHPWLAEMTIENMLKMQTCYNMTTYNKTSTTENWVRSFFQTEPTHRPGTLFMYDTSSSHVLCALVEKLTGEKMLDYLKEKMLRQIGFSEESYIIEDPFGTSMGGSG
;
A
#
# COMPACT_ATOMS: atom_id res chain seq x y z
N MET A 1 -12.97 42.10 7.77
CA MET A 1 -11.66 41.51 7.52
C MET A 1 -11.14 41.00 8.86
N GLY A 2 -11.34 39.75 9.15
CA GLY A 2 -10.87 39.09 10.37
C GLY A 2 -9.81 38.05 9.97
N GLY A 3 -8.53 38.41 10.21
CA GLY A 3 -7.43 37.50 9.99
C GLY A 3 -7.49 36.33 10.98
N TYR A 4 -7.60 35.12 10.48
CA TYR A 4 -7.36 33.90 11.23
C TYR A 4 -5.85 33.81 11.50
N GLY A 5 -5.42 34.27 12.64
CA GLY A 5 -4.08 34.05 13.17
C GLY A 5 -3.95 32.60 13.63
N MET A 6 -3.54 31.70 12.73
CA MET A 6 -3.12 30.35 13.09
C MET A 6 -1.68 30.38 13.57
N THR A 7 -1.48 30.70 14.85
CA THR A 7 -0.34 30.26 15.62
C THR A 7 -0.84 29.45 16.81
N ASP A 8 -1.54 28.38 16.51
CA ASP A 8 -1.73 27.30 17.50
C ASP A 8 -0.39 26.54 17.56
N LYS A 9 0.46 26.91 18.53
CA LYS A 9 1.61 26.09 18.91
C LYS A 9 1.01 24.72 19.26
N MET A 10 1.18 23.71 18.39
CA MET A 10 0.69 22.39 18.67
C MET A 10 1.18 21.97 20.05
N ARG A 11 0.24 21.85 20.98
CA ARG A 11 0.52 21.51 22.38
C ARG A 11 1.21 20.14 22.42
N GLU A 12 2.34 20.07 23.09
CA GLU A 12 3.00 18.79 23.32
C GLU A 12 2.08 17.87 24.11
N LEU A 13 1.98 16.62 23.67
CA LEU A 13 1.24 15.58 24.39
C LEU A 13 1.97 15.25 25.69
N THR A 14 1.25 15.27 26.80
CA THR A 14 1.79 14.86 28.09
C THR A 14 1.68 13.36 28.30
N ASP A 15 2.54 12.78 29.15
CA ASP A 15 2.47 11.36 29.54
C ASP A 15 1.09 11.00 30.08
N GLY A 16 0.47 11.87 30.88
CA GLY A 16 -0.87 11.66 31.42
C GLY A 16 -1.94 11.52 30.32
N GLN A 17 -1.88 12.36 29.27
CA GLN A 17 -2.81 12.27 28.16
C GLN A 17 -2.63 10.98 27.36
N MET A 18 -1.38 10.57 27.12
CA MET A 18 -1.09 9.31 26.40
C MET A 18 -1.55 8.09 27.20
N GLN A 19 -1.30 8.07 28.51
CA GLN A 19 -1.77 6.99 29.40
C GLN A 19 -3.31 6.94 29.46
N GLU A 20 -3.98 8.10 29.55
CA GLU A 20 -5.44 8.15 29.58
C GLU A 20 -6.04 7.66 28.27
N PHE A 21 -5.46 8.03 27.14
CA PHE A 21 -5.87 7.51 25.83
C PHE A 21 -5.80 5.97 25.81
N VAL A 22 -4.69 5.38 26.26
CA VAL A 22 -4.52 3.93 26.32
C VAL A 22 -5.53 3.27 27.25
N LYS A 23 -5.79 3.86 28.43
CA LYS A 23 -6.81 3.35 29.37
C LYS A 23 -8.22 3.34 28.75
N VAL A 24 -8.54 4.35 27.94
CA VAL A 24 -9.82 4.40 27.21
C VAL A 24 -9.93 3.25 26.21
N LEU A 25 -8.88 2.97 25.45
CA LEU A 25 -8.84 1.85 24.49
C LEU A 25 -8.99 0.50 25.22
N GLU A 26 -8.27 0.31 26.33
CA GLU A 26 -8.35 -0.90 27.15
C GLU A 26 -9.73 -1.10 27.78
N LYS A 27 -10.32 -0.04 28.32
CA LYS A 27 -11.70 -0.06 28.87
C LYS A 27 -12.73 -0.44 27.81
N ARG A 28 -12.51 -0.01 26.57
CA ARG A 28 -13.36 -0.39 25.41
C ARG A 28 -13.04 -1.78 24.86
N ARG A 29 -12.09 -2.49 25.46
CA ARG A 29 -11.64 -3.83 25.03
C ARG A 29 -11.23 -3.88 23.57
N VAL A 30 -10.56 -2.82 23.08
CA VAL A 30 -9.99 -2.81 21.72
C VAL A 30 -8.86 -3.84 21.68
N PRO A 31 -8.85 -4.80 20.75
CA PRO A 31 -7.79 -5.81 20.65
C PRO A 31 -6.51 -5.18 20.11
N LEU A 32 -5.64 -4.72 21.04
CA LEU A 32 -4.40 -4.03 20.68
C LEU A 32 -3.21 -5.00 20.67
N HIS A 33 -2.35 -4.85 19.68
CA HIS A 33 -1.02 -5.49 19.64
C HIS A 33 0.04 -4.54 20.23
N SER A 34 -0.01 -3.29 19.83
CA SER A 34 0.87 -2.23 20.32
C SER A 34 0.21 -0.86 20.14
N VAL A 35 0.70 0.13 20.88
CA VAL A 35 0.40 1.54 20.71
C VAL A 35 1.72 2.30 20.67
N LEU A 36 1.98 2.97 19.57
CA LEU A 36 3.13 3.84 19.39
C LEU A 36 2.61 5.25 19.07
N ILE A 37 3.12 6.26 19.76
CA ILE A 37 2.77 7.66 19.52
C ILE A 37 4.04 8.42 19.20
N ALA A 38 4.06 9.07 18.06
CA ALA A 38 5.17 9.94 17.65
C ALA A 38 4.68 11.37 17.52
N GLN A 39 5.51 12.32 17.94
CA GLN A 39 5.26 13.75 17.79
C GLN A 39 6.55 14.45 17.37
N HIS A 40 6.48 15.32 16.38
CA HIS A 40 7.65 16.02 15.83
C HIS A 40 8.81 15.09 15.43
N GLY A 41 8.48 13.93 14.83
CA GLY A 41 9.47 12.94 14.41
C GLY A 41 10.10 12.12 15.54
N LYS A 42 9.65 12.27 16.79
CA LYS A 42 10.15 11.51 17.95
C LYS A 42 9.08 10.57 18.48
N LEU A 43 9.47 9.32 18.76
CA LEU A 43 8.64 8.37 19.49
C LEU A 43 8.56 8.83 20.95
N ILE A 44 7.35 9.22 21.40
CA ILE A 44 7.10 9.75 22.76
C ILE A 44 6.35 8.79 23.65
N PHE A 45 5.74 7.75 23.10
CA PHE A 45 5.06 6.71 23.85
C PHE A 45 5.12 5.37 23.11
N GLU A 46 5.31 4.30 23.85
CA GLU A 46 5.41 2.95 23.31
C GLU A 46 4.86 1.93 24.33
N LYS A 47 3.90 1.12 23.91
CA LYS A 47 3.31 0.03 24.72
C LYS A 47 3.00 -1.16 23.83
N TYR A 48 3.26 -2.36 24.35
CA TYR A 48 2.98 -3.65 23.72
C TYR A 48 2.09 -4.51 24.60
N TYR A 49 1.29 -5.36 23.97
CA TYR A 49 0.37 -6.29 24.62
C TYR A 49 0.77 -7.73 24.28
N ALA A 50 0.89 -8.58 25.29
CA ALA A 50 1.24 -9.99 25.07
C ALA A 50 0.24 -10.65 24.08
N PRO A 51 0.72 -11.47 23.13
CA PRO A 51 2.08 -12.01 22.98
C PRO A 51 3.02 -11.12 22.13
N TYR A 52 2.67 -9.88 21.86
CA TYR A 52 3.44 -8.96 21.02
C TYR A 52 4.47 -8.17 21.84
N CYS A 53 5.59 -7.86 21.21
CA CYS A 53 6.67 -7.06 21.80
C CYS A 53 7.37 -6.24 20.68
N ARG A 54 8.31 -5.38 21.07
CA ARG A 54 9.00 -4.45 20.16
C ARG A 54 9.63 -5.14 18.96
N ASN A 55 10.29 -6.27 19.17
CA ASN A 55 11.08 -6.95 18.14
C ASN A 55 10.31 -8.05 17.41
N LYS A 56 8.99 -8.14 17.59
CA LYS A 56 8.17 -9.14 16.94
C LYS A 56 7.58 -8.59 15.66
N LEU A 57 7.75 -9.32 14.56
CA LEU A 57 7.11 -8.96 13.28
C LEU A 57 5.59 -8.94 13.42
N GLN A 58 4.98 -7.95 12.78
CA GLN A 58 3.54 -7.75 12.75
C GLN A 58 3.04 -7.93 11.32
N ARG A 59 1.94 -8.66 11.16
CA ARG A 59 1.29 -8.75 9.87
C ARG A 59 0.61 -7.43 9.53
N MET A 60 1.05 -6.80 8.45
CA MET A 60 0.65 -5.45 8.09
C MET A 60 -0.66 -5.38 7.30
N PHE A 61 -1.10 -6.49 6.69
CA PHE A 61 -2.28 -6.51 5.83
C PHE A 61 -2.26 -5.35 4.82
N SER A 62 -3.34 -4.58 4.74
CA SER A 62 -3.47 -3.49 3.76
C SER A 62 -2.57 -2.27 4.01
N VAL A 63 -1.86 -2.19 5.13
CA VAL A 63 -0.80 -1.19 5.30
C VAL A 63 0.32 -1.39 4.26
N THR A 64 0.51 -2.62 3.76
CA THR A 64 1.41 -2.95 2.66
C THR A 64 1.19 -2.08 1.41
N LYS A 65 -0.05 -1.64 1.14
CA LYS A 65 -0.35 -0.72 0.03
C LYS A 65 0.41 0.62 0.12
N GLY A 66 0.70 1.09 1.33
CA GLY A 66 1.55 2.26 1.54
C GLY A 66 2.97 2.03 1.04
N PHE A 67 3.54 0.84 1.27
CA PHE A 67 4.85 0.48 0.75
C PHE A 67 4.84 0.35 -0.78
N THR A 68 3.79 -0.23 -1.36
CA THR A 68 3.62 -0.26 -2.82
C THR A 68 3.56 1.14 -3.40
N SER A 69 2.83 2.06 -2.77
CA SER A 69 2.78 3.47 -3.20
C SER A 69 4.14 4.16 -3.12
N LEU A 70 4.93 3.90 -2.07
CA LEU A 70 6.30 4.41 -1.96
C LEU A 70 7.20 3.88 -3.08
N ALA A 71 7.10 2.59 -3.41
CA ALA A 71 7.88 2.00 -4.49
C ALA A 71 7.54 2.60 -5.86
N ILE A 72 6.26 2.85 -6.13
CA ILE A 72 5.82 3.56 -7.34
C ILE A 72 6.37 5.00 -7.37
N GLY A 73 6.35 5.71 -6.24
CA GLY A 73 6.94 7.06 -6.14
C GLY A 73 8.44 7.08 -6.42
N LEU A 74 9.18 6.05 -5.98
CA LEU A 74 10.61 5.91 -6.31
C LEU A 74 10.83 5.64 -7.80
N LEU A 75 10.01 4.81 -8.45
CA LEU A 75 10.10 4.58 -9.90
C LEU A 75 9.83 5.87 -10.69
N GLU A 76 8.86 6.68 -10.27
CA GLU A 76 8.58 7.98 -10.88
C GLU A 76 9.77 8.94 -10.68
N GLN A 77 10.31 9.02 -9.47
CA GLN A 77 11.50 9.83 -9.17
C GLN A 77 12.73 9.41 -10.00
N GLU A 78 12.89 8.12 -10.27
CA GLU A 78 13.93 7.57 -11.13
C GLU A 78 13.67 7.77 -12.64
N GLY A 79 12.52 8.36 -13.02
CA GLY A 79 12.11 8.57 -14.40
C GLY A 79 11.80 7.28 -15.17
N LYS A 80 11.52 6.17 -14.47
CA LYS A 80 11.17 4.88 -15.07
C LYS A 80 9.71 4.79 -15.48
N ILE A 81 8.86 5.60 -14.86
CA ILE A 81 7.43 5.72 -15.13
C ILE A 81 6.98 7.18 -14.97
N SER A 82 5.81 7.49 -15.52
CA SER A 82 5.00 8.65 -15.16
C SER A 82 3.68 8.15 -14.54
N LEU A 83 3.14 8.87 -13.56
CA LEU A 83 1.82 8.53 -13.00
C LEU A 83 0.69 8.60 -14.05
N GLN A 84 0.93 9.31 -15.17
CA GLN A 84 0.00 9.41 -16.30
C GLN A 84 0.16 8.29 -17.33
N ASP A 85 1.16 7.44 -17.20
CA ASP A 85 1.33 6.30 -18.10
C ASP A 85 0.17 5.32 -17.96
N HIS A 86 -0.22 4.69 -19.07
CA HIS A 86 -1.25 3.67 -19.07
C HIS A 86 -0.67 2.32 -18.61
N ILE A 87 -1.32 1.69 -17.67
CA ILE A 87 -0.83 0.41 -17.12
C ILE A 87 -0.73 -0.69 -18.19
N CYS A 88 -1.57 -0.64 -19.22
CA CYS A 88 -1.55 -1.58 -20.34
C CYS A 88 -0.21 -1.59 -21.09
N ASP A 89 0.50 -0.47 -21.15
CA ASP A 89 1.77 -0.36 -21.86
C ASP A 89 2.88 -1.21 -21.24
N TYR A 90 2.74 -1.51 -19.94
CA TYR A 90 3.71 -2.29 -19.18
C TYR A 90 3.44 -3.80 -19.15
N PHE A 91 2.23 -4.24 -19.53
CA PHE A 91 1.81 -5.65 -19.46
C PHE A 91 1.14 -6.13 -20.75
N PRO A 92 1.76 -5.91 -21.93
CA PRO A 92 1.16 -6.32 -23.22
C PRO A 92 0.88 -7.83 -23.29
N GLU A 93 1.67 -8.65 -22.58
CA GLU A 93 1.53 -10.10 -22.54
C GLU A 93 0.26 -10.61 -21.82
N TYR A 94 -0.38 -9.74 -21.03
CA TYR A 94 -1.61 -10.08 -20.30
C TYR A 94 -2.86 -9.50 -20.90
N LEU A 95 -2.74 -8.66 -21.95
CA LEU A 95 -3.89 -8.01 -22.57
C LEU A 95 -4.78 -9.02 -23.32
N PRO A 96 -6.12 -8.85 -23.27
CA PRO A 96 -7.02 -9.63 -24.12
C PRO A 96 -6.84 -9.25 -25.60
N GLY A 97 -7.27 -10.13 -26.51
CA GLY A 97 -7.16 -9.88 -27.96
C GLY A 97 -7.86 -8.59 -28.43
N ARG A 98 -8.87 -8.12 -27.67
CA ARG A 98 -9.51 -6.81 -27.81
C ARG A 98 -9.52 -6.11 -26.46
N VAL A 99 -8.73 -5.06 -26.32
CA VAL A 99 -8.67 -4.26 -25.09
C VAL A 99 -9.87 -3.32 -25.03
N HIS A 100 -10.59 -3.35 -23.91
CA HIS A 100 -11.68 -2.40 -23.66
C HIS A 100 -11.13 -0.97 -23.54
N PRO A 101 -11.77 0.07 -24.13
CA PRO A 101 -11.27 1.45 -24.07
C PRO A 101 -10.99 1.96 -22.65
N TRP A 102 -11.84 1.63 -21.68
CA TRP A 102 -11.64 2.03 -20.28
C TRP A 102 -10.43 1.36 -19.62
N LEU A 103 -10.11 0.13 -19.99
CA LEU A 103 -8.88 -0.52 -19.54
C LEU A 103 -7.65 0.15 -20.20
N ALA A 104 -7.74 0.45 -21.50
CA ALA A 104 -6.66 1.08 -22.25
C ALA A 104 -6.29 2.48 -21.74
N GLU A 105 -7.28 3.27 -21.27
CA GLU A 105 -7.06 4.63 -20.74
C GLU A 105 -6.70 4.68 -19.25
N MET A 106 -6.66 3.52 -18.55
CA MET A 106 -6.40 3.48 -17.12
C MET A 106 -4.94 3.79 -16.79
N THR A 107 -4.71 4.85 -16.00
CA THR A 107 -3.38 5.30 -15.62
C THR A 107 -2.90 4.69 -14.29
N ILE A 108 -1.59 4.72 -14.05
CA ILE A 108 -0.98 4.36 -12.76
C ILE A 108 -1.58 5.22 -11.64
N GLU A 109 -1.83 6.51 -11.89
CA GLU A 109 -2.49 7.41 -10.92
C GLU A 109 -3.90 6.93 -10.56
N ASN A 110 -4.71 6.49 -11.53
CA ASN A 110 -6.03 5.93 -11.25
C ASN A 110 -5.94 4.71 -10.31
N MET A 111 -4.96 3.85 -10.51
CA MET A 111 -4.74 2.67 -9.67
C MET A 111 -4.32 3.03 -8.25
N LEU A 112 -3.41 4.00 -8.06
CA LEU A 112 -3.01 4.51 -6.75
C LEU A 112 -4.18 5.15 -5.99
N LYS A 113 -5.07 5.83 -6.71
CA LYS A 113 -6.28 6.45 -6.15
C LYS A 113 -7.42 5.46 -5.90
N MET A 114 -7.25 4.18 -6.26
CA MET A 114 -8.33 3.17 -6.26
C MET A 114 -9.55 3.62 -7.08
N GLN A 115 -9.28 4.22 -8.22
CA GLN A 115 -10.25 4.66 -9.22
C GLN A 115 -10.04 3.88 -10.52
N THR A 116 -9.90 2.56 -10.40
CA THR A 116 -9.76 1.64 -11.54
C THR A 116 -11.05 1.56 -12.35
N CYS A 117 -11.07 0.78 -13.40
CA CYS A 117 -12.29 0.49 -14.15
C CYS A 117 -13.11 -0.68 -13.61
N TYR A 118 -12.80 -1.19 -12.42
CA TYR A 118 -13.43 -2.36 -11.81
C TYR A 118 -14.16 -2.00 -10.51
N ASN A 119 -15.23 -2.73 -10.21
CA ASN A 119 -16.03 -2.56 -9.00
C ASN A 119 -15.66 -3.57 -7.89
N MET A 120 -14.64 -4.40 -8.10
CA MET A 120 -14.17 -5.42 -7.15
C MET A 120 -12.71 -5.79 -7.41
N THR A 121 -12.12 -6.51 -6.45
CA THR A 121 -10.84 -7.22 -6.65
C THR A 121 -11.00 -8.30 -7.72
N THR A 122 -10.14 -8.31 -8.72
CA THR A 122 -10.28 -9.11 -9.95
C THR A 122 -9.82 -10.56 -9.82
N TYR A 123 -9.11 -10.94 -8.77
CA TYR A 123 -8.59 -12.28 -8.57
C TYR A 123 -9.22 -13.01 -7.39
N ASN A 124 -9.21 -14.33 -7.46
CA ASN A 124 -9.62 -15.20 -6.35
C ASN A 124 -8.39 -15.60 -5.52
N LYS A 125 -8.31 -15.16 -4.26
CA LYS A 125 -7.20 -15.43 -3.33
C LYS A 125 -6.99 -16.92 -3.03
N THR A 126 -7.99 -17.75 -3.23
CA THR A 126 -7.91 -19.21 -3.01
C THR A 126 -7.49 -19.96 -4.26
N SER A 127 -7.46 -19.33 -5.43
CA SER A 127 -7.00 -19.94 -6.66
C SER A 127 -5.47 -20.05 -6.68
N THR A 128 -4.98 -21.26 -6.97
CA THR A 128 -3.55 -21.54 -7.21
C THR A 128 -3.22 -21.68 -8.68
N THR A 129 -4.22 -21.61 -9.56
CA THR A 129 -4.09 -21.78 -11.01
C THR A 129 -4.31 -20.49 -11.78
N GLU A 130 -4.84 -19.48 -11.14
CA GLU A 130 -5.09 -18.16 -11.73
C GLU A 130 -3.92 -17.22 -11.44
N ASN A 131 -3.31 -16.66 -12.49
CA ASN A 131 -2.33 -15.58 -12.35
C ASN A 131 -3.07 -14.28 -12.00
N TRP A 132 -2.80 -13.73 -10.82
CA TRP A 132 -3.54 -12.60 -10.28
C TRP A 132 -3.30 -11.29 -11.06
N VAL A 133 -2.09 -11.12 -11.61
CA VAL A 133 -1.78 -9.97 -12.47
C VAL A 133 -2.55 -10.12 -13.78
N ARG A 134 -2.52 -11.30 -14.40
CA ARG A 134 -3.26 -11.55 -15.64
C ARG A 134 -4.76 -11.36 -15.47
N SER A 135 -5.35 -11.84 -14.37
CA SER A 135 -6.79 -11.71 -14.11
C SER A 135 -7.25 -10.25 -14.11
N PHE A 136 -6.40 -9.33 -13.67
CA PHE A 136 -6.68 -7.89 -13.70
C PHE A 136 -6.95 -7.39 -15.11
N PHE A 137 -6.14 -7.80 -16.08
CA PHE A 137 -6.27 -7.37 -17.48
C PHE A 137 -7.34 -8.15 -18.26
N GLN A 138 -7.76 -9.32 -17.77
CA GLN A 138 -8.79 -10.15 -18.40
C GLN A 138 -10.20 -9.90 -17.86
N THR A 139 -10.32 -9.12 -16.79
CA THR A 139 -11.61 -8.77 -16.19
C THR A 139 -12.31 -7.69 -17.02
N GLU A 140 -13.61 -7.85 -17.26
CA GLU A 140 -14.40 -6.88 -18.01
C GLU A 140 -14.60 -5.59 -17.20
N PRO A 141 -14.26 -4.41 -17.74
CA PRO A 141 -14.49 -3.12 -17.08
C PRO A 141 -15.96 -2.83 -16.84
N THR A 142 -16.28 -2.23 -15.69
CA THR A 142 -17.64 -1.88 -15.28
C THR A 142 -17.93 -0.38 -15.36
N HIS A 143 -16.92 0.46 -15.35
CA HIS A 143 -17.02 1.92 -15.42
C HIS A 143 -15.71 2.55 -15.88
N ARG A 144 -15.77 3.83 -16.25
CA ARG A 144 -14.60 4.58 -16.70
C ARG A 144 -13.64 4.83 -15.54
N PRO A 145 -12.31 4.60 -15.69
CA PRO A 145 -11.34 4.89 -14.64
C PRO A 145 -11.33 6.39 -14.28
N GLY A 146 -10.96 6.69 -13.05
CA GLY A 146 -10.96 8.07 -12.53
C GLY A 146 -12.33 8.61 -12.11
N THR A 147 -13.42 7.87 -12.29
CA THR A 147 -14.78 8.37 -12.03
C THR A 147 -15.37 7.90 -10.72
N LEU A 148 -14.96 6.73 -10.21
CA LEU A 148 -15.53 6.11 -9.02
C LEU A 148 -14.43 5.52 -8.13
N PHE A 149 -14.47 5.84 -6.84
CA PHE A 149 -13.61 5.20 -5.87
C PHE A 149 -14.19 3.82 -5.50
N MET A 150 -13.38 2.77 -5.71
CA MET A 150 -13.69 1.42 -5.28
C MET A 150 -12.44 0.80 -4.66
N TYR A 151 -12.53 0.42 -3.37
CA TYR A 151 -11.41 -0.22 -2.70
C TYR A 151 -11.06 -1.53 -3.40
N ASP A 152 -9.89 -1.57 -4.01
CA ASP A 152 -9.42 -2.68 -4.83
C ASP A 152 -8.02 -3.13 -4.43
N THR A 153 -7.86 -4.40 -4.05
CA THR A 153 -6.56 -4.97 -3.70
C THR A 153 -5.79 -5.41 -4.95
N SER A 154 -6.47 -5.73 -6.05
CA SER A 154 -5.80 -6.16 -7.29
C SER A 154 -5.01 -5.04 -7.93
N SER A 155 -5.47 -3.79 -7.88
CA SER A 155 -4.69 -2.63 -8.36
C SER A 155 -3.34 -2.52 -7.67
N SER A 156 -3.32 -2.64 -6.33
CA SER A 156 -2.07 -2.59 -5.56
C SER A 156 -1.16 -3.79 -5.85
N HIS A 157 -1.73 -4.96 -6.12
CA HIS A 157 -0.96 -6.14 -6.51
C HIS A 157 -0.30 -5.95 -7.89
N VAL A 158 -1.03 -5.42 -8.88
CA VAL A 158 -0.48 -5.12 -10.21
C VAL A 158 0.57 -4.01 -10.15
N LEU A 159 0.38 -2.99 -9.32
CA LEU A 159 1.42 -1.97 -9.09
C LEU A 159 2.69 -2.56 -8.47
N CYS A 160 2.55 -3.53 -7.56
CA CYS A 160 3.70 -4.27 -7.03
C CYS A 160 4.40 -5.08 -8.14
N ALA A 161 3.64 -5.78 -8.98
CA ALA A 161 4.17 -6.48 -10.13
C ALA A 161 4.90 -5.55 -11.12
N LEU A 162 4.40 -4.32 -11.29
CA LEU A 162 5.08 -3.29 -12.10
C LEU A 162 6.46 -2.94 -11.52
N VAL A 163 6.54 -2.76 -10.20
CA VAL A 163 7.83 -2.51 -9.53
C VAL A 163 8.80 -3.66 -9.81
N GLU A 164 8.39 -4.90 -9.55
CA GLU A 164 9.23 -6.08 -9.75
C GLU A 164 9.65 -6.24 -11.22
N LYS A 165 8.75 -5.97 -12.17
CA LYS A 165 9.03 -6.03 -13.61
C LYS A 165 10.08 -5.01 -14.04
N LEU A 166 10.01 -3.78 -13.55
CA LEU A 166 10.90 -2.69 -13.98
C LEU A 166 12.24 -2.67 -13.24
N THR A 167 12.30 -3.24 -12.05
CA THR A 167 13.53 -3.31 -11.26
C THR A 167 14.27 -4.63 -11.40
N GLY A 168 13.57 -5.71 -11.71
CA GLY A 168 14.10 -7.08 -11.65
C GLY A 168 14.26 -7.61 -10.22
N GLU A 169 13.79 -6.87 -9.21
CA GLU A 169 13.91 -7.18 -7.79
C GLU A 169 12.54 -7.34 -7.14
N LYS A 170 12.47 -8.05 -6.01
CA LYS A 170 11.26 -8.06 -5.18
C LYS A 170 11.00 -6.67 -4.63
N MET A 171 9.73 -6.25 -4.61
CA MET A 171 9.37 -4.88 -4.20
C MET A 171 9.95 -4.50 -2.83
N LEU A 172 9.93 -5.41 -1.85
CA LEU A 172 10.47 -5.12 -0.52
C LEU A 172 12.00 -4.97 -0.53
N ASP A 173 12.71 -5.77 -1.31
CA ASP A 173 14.17 -5.69 -1.43
C ASP A 173 14.57 -4.36 -2.08
N TYR A 174 13.89 -3.98 -3.17
CA TYR A 174 14.05 -2.66 -3.79
C TYR A 174 13.83 -1.52 -2.78
N LEU A 175 12.75 -1.57 -1.99
CA LEU A 175 12.49 -0.56 -0.96
C LEU A 175 13.52 -0.56 0.17
N LYS A 176 13.97 -1.75 0.62
CA LYS A 176 15.03 -1.88 1.63
C LYS A 176 16.31 -1.20 1.16
N GLU A 177 16.72 -1.45 -0.06
CA GLU A 177 17.92 -0.85 -0.63
C GLU A 177 17.80 0.67 -0.76
N LYS A 178 16.68 1.16 -1.28
CA LYS A 178 16.50 2.59 -1.58
C LYS A 178 16.27 3.46 -0.35
N MET A 179 15.56 2.97 0.66
CA MET A 179 15.14 3.83 1.77
C MET A 179 14.94 3.14 3.13
N LEU A 180 14.45 1.89 3.18
CA LEU A 180 13.96 1.35 4.44
C LEU A 180 15.11 1.03 5.41
N ARG A 181 16.27 0.60 4.92
CA ARG A 181 17.48 0.40 5.75
C ARG A 181 17.92 1.67 6.47
N GLN A 182 17.79 2.83 5.82
CA GLN A 182 18.18 4.12 6.39
C GLN A 182 17.32 4.53 7.60
N ILE A 183 16.11 4.02 7.69
CA ILE A 183 15.19 4.28 8.81
C ILE A 183 15.12 3.13 9.82
N GLY A 184 16.01 2.13 9.70
CA GLY A 184 16.08 1.00 10.63
C GLY A 184 14.98 -0.04 10.46
N PHE A 185 14.42 -0.18 9.26
CA PHE A 185 13.43 -1.23 8.97
C PHE A 185 14.08 -2.62 9.12
N SER A 186 13.35 -3.57 9.70
CA SER A 186 13.90 -4.90 9.99
C SER A 186 14.28 -5.67 8.73
N GLU A 187 15.48 -6.23 8.68
CA GLU A 187 15.91 -7.11 7.59
C GLU A 187 15.14 -8.44 7.56
N GLU A 188 14.57 -8.86 8.70
CA GLU A 188 13.73 -10.07 8.80
C GLU A 188 12.34 -9.89 8.20
N SER A 189 11.94 -8.64 7.85
CA SER A 189 10.66 -8.36 7.23
C SER A 189 10.59 -8.98 5.83
N TYR A 190 9.42 -9.52 5.49
CA TYR A 190 9.14 -10.15 4.19
C TYR A 190 7.73 -9.81 3.72
N ILE A 191 7.49 -9.99 2.43
CA ILE A 191 6.15 -9.96 1.81
C ILE A 191 5.85 -11.36 1.31
N ILE A 192 4.63 -11.84 1.56
CA ILE A 192 4.14 -13.13 1.02
C ILE A 192 3.96 -12.99 -0.49
N GLU A 193 4.28 -14.04 -1.23
CA GLU A 193 4.07 -14.08 -2.68
C GLU A 193 2.73 -14.74 -3.05
N ASP A 194 2.23 -14.39 -4.21
CA ASP A 194 1.14 -15.13 -4.85
C ASP A 194 1.66 -16.47 -5.42
N PRO A 195 0.79 -17.37 -5.91
CA PRO A 195 1.23 -18.66 -6.46
C PRO A 195 2.15 -18.56 -7.69
N PHE A 196 2.30 -17.39 -8.27
CA PHE A 196 3.13 -17.14 -9.46
C PHE A 196 4.41 -16.35 -9.14
N GLY A 197 4.68 -16.15 -7.86
CA GLY A 197 5.91 -15.53 -7.39
C GLY A 197 5.88 -14.00 -7.37
N THR A 198 4.74 -13.34 -7.53
CA THR A 198 4.61 -11.88 -7.37
C THR A 198 4.34 -11.55 -5.91
N SER A 199 5.07 -10.60 -5.34
CA SER A 199 4.82 -10.13 -3.97
C SER A 199 3.41 -9.57 -3.82
N MET A 200 2.72 -9.93 -2.72
CA MET A 200 1.35 -9.52 -2.46
C MET A 200 1.29 -8.05 -2.00
N GLY A 201 1.60 -7.11 -2.89
CA GLY A 201 1.68 -5.66 -2.61
C GLY A 201 0.42 -5.00 -2.05
N GLY A 202 -0.68 -5.72 -1.98
CA GLY A 202 -1.94 -5.24 -1.42
C GLY A 202 -2.28 -5.77 -0.01
N SER A 203 -1.61 -6.83 0.48
CA SER A 203 -1.99 -7.48 1.75
C SER A 203 -0.98 -8.46 2.33
N GLY A 204 0.21 -8.58 1.73
CA GLY A 204 1.27 -9.53 2.12
C GLY A 204 2.13 -9.10 3.28
#